data_cbb1794686e215902685cac2d9eecb43
#
_entry.id   cbb1794686e215902685cac2d9eecb43
#
_cell.length_a   1.000
_cell.length_b   1.000
_cell.length_c   1.000
_cell.angle_alpha   90.00
_cell.angle_beta   90.00
_cell.angle_gamma   90.00
#
_symmetry.space_group_name_H-M   'P 1'
#
loop_
_entity.id
_entity.type
_entity.pdbx_description
1 polymer ?
#
loop_
_entity_poly.entity_id
_entity_poly.type
_entity_poly.pdbx_seq_one_letter_code
_entity_poly.pdbx_strand_id
1 'polypeptide(L)'
;MRVHNSIWIAFLLVHICLGGAAAGPLDDADAAIKKRDYAAAARLVRPLAQQGDANAQYMLGVFYDNGLGVPQDRVAAYMWLSLAASQGRENAASVRDLAARLMSSAQIEEAQRLAREWKPLPK
;
A
#
# COMPACT_ATOMS: atom_id res chain seq x y z
N MET A 1 30.73 -46.89 -8.91
CA MET A 1 29.31 -47.31 -8.90
C MET A 1 28.43 -46.54 -7.95
N ARG A 2 28.93 -45.55 -7.23
CA ARG A 2 28.16 -44.87 -6.18
C ARG A 2 28.17 -43.37 -6.30
N VAL A 3 28.44 -42.91 -7.51
CA VAL A 3 28.64 -41.48 -7.81
C VAL A 3 27.34 -40.84 -8.33
N HIS A 4 26.30 -41.63 -8.55
CA HIS A 4 25.08 -41.17 -9.19
C HIS A 4 24.13 -40.37 -8.27
N ASN A 5 24.31 -40.50 -6.96
CA ASN A 5 23.41 -39.84 -6.01
C ASN A 5 23.68 -38.34 -5.82
N SER A 6 24.89 -37.88 -6.18
CA SER A 6 25.29 -36.51 -5.99
C SER A 6 24.69 -35.57 -7.06
N ILE A 7 24.33 -36.10 -8.20
CA ILE A 7 23.84 -35.34 -9.36
C ILE A 7 22.38 -34.92 -9.14
N TRP A 8 21.61 -35.76 -8.46
CA TRP A 8 20.18 -35.49 -8.20
C TRP A 8 19.95 -34.41 -7.18
N ILE A 9 20.84 -34.27 -6.20
CA ILE A 9 20.74 -33.24 -5.14
C ILE A 9 21.03 -31.87 -5.72
N ALA A 10 21.96 -31.77 -6.66
CA ALA A 10 22.26 -30.50 -7.33
C ALA A 10 21.10 -30.02 -8.20
N PHE A 11 20.36 -30.94 -8.81
CA PHE A 11 19.22 -30.62 -9.65
C PHE A 11 18.02 -30.09 -8.84
N LEU A 12 17.82 -30.63 -7.65
CA LEU A 12 16.76 -30.17 -6.73
C LEU A 12 17.01 -28.77 -6.20
N LEU A 13 18.27 -28.44 -5.94
CA LEU A 13 18.64 -27.10 -5.45
C LEU A 13 18.46 -26.01 -6.50
N VAL A 14 18.68 -26.34 -7.76
CA VAL A 14 18.49 -25.39 -8.88
C VAL A 14 17.02 -25.09 -9.10
N HIS A 15 16.14 -26.06 -8.88
CA HIS A 15 14.70 -25.83 -9.03
C HIS A 15 14.11 -24.96 -7.93
N ILE A 16 14.67 -24.97 -6.73
CA ILE A 16 14.24 -24.14 -5.62
C ILE A 16 14.64 -22.67 -5.84
N CYS A 17 15.77 -22.43 -6.51
CA CYS A 17 16.22 -21.08 -6.85
C CYS A 17 15.47 -20.48 -8.06
N LEU A 18 14.80 -21.29 -8.85
CA LEU A 18 14.03 -20.86 -10.02
C LEU A 18 12.51 -20.72 -9.72
N GLY A 19 12.09 -21.11 -8.54
CA GLY A 19 10.75 -20.80 -8.06
C GLY A 19 10.67 -19.30 -7.86
N GLY A 20 10.21 -18.59 -8.88
CA GLY A 20 10.21 -17.14 -8.95
C GLY A 20 9.73 -16.47 -7.67
N ALA A 21 10.25 -15.30 -7.37
CA ALA A 21 9.74 -14.46 -6.31
C ALA A 21 8.22 -14.37 -6.45
N ALA A 22 7.49 -14.79 -5.42
CA ALA A 22 6.06 -14.59 -5.37
C ALA A 22 5.77 -13.10 -5.55
N ALA A 23 4.79 -12.77 -6.38
CA ALA A 23 4.32 -11.39 -6.53
C ALA A 23 3.99 -10.83 -5.14
N GLY A 24 4.47 -9.65 -4.82
CA GLY A 24 4.14 -8.96 -3.58
C GLY A 24 2.66 -8.58 -3.53
N PRO A 25 2.11 -8.34 -2.32
CA PRO A 25 0.69 -7.99 -2.17
C PRO A 25 0.27 -6.74 -2.95
N LEU A 26 1.20 -5.83 -3.23
CA LEU A 26 0.94 -4.59 -3.98
C LEU A 26 1.21 -4.71 -5.48
N ASP A 27 1.77 -5.81 -5.95
CA ASP A 27 2.11 -5.99 -7.38
C ASP A 27 0.86 -5.97 -8.26
N ASP A 28 -0.23 -6.57 -7.82
CA ASP A 28 -1.50 -6.55 -8.55
C ASP A 28 -2.10 -5.14 -8.59
N ALA A 29 -1.94 -4.37 -7.52
CA ALA A 29 -2.37 -2.98 -7.49
C ALA A 29 -1.54 -2.13 -8.46
N ASP A 30 -0.23 -2.32 -8.49
CA ASP A 30 0.66 -1.64 -9.45
C ASP A 30 0.30 -1.98 -10.89
N ALA A 31 -0.01 -3.24 -11.18
CA ALA A 31 -0.47 -3.66 -12.50
C ALA A 31 -1.79 -2.98 -12.88
N ALA A 32 -2.73 -2.86 -11.96
CA ALA A 32 -4.00 -2.15 -12.16
C ALA A 32 -3.77 -0.66 -12.44
N ILE A 33 -2.86 -0.01 -11.70
CA ILE A 33 -2.48 1.40 -11.91
C ILE A 33 -1.89 1.60 -13.31
N LYS A 34 -1.02 0.72 -13.76
CA LYS A 34 -0.44 0.78 -15.12
C LYS A 34 -1.50 0.73 -16.21
N LYS A 35 -2.58 0.01 -15.97
CA LYS A 35 -3.76 -0.06 -16.86
C LYS A 35 -4.76 1.08 -16.62
N ARG A 36 -4.48 1.98 -15.69
CA ARG A 36 -5.38 3.05 -15.22
C ARG A 36 -6.70 2.51 -14.65
N ASP A 37 -6.71 1.28 -14.18
CA ASP A 37 -7.84 0.69 -13.46
C ASP A 37 -7.71 1.00 -11.96
N TYR A 38 -7.98 2.26 -11.62
CA TYR A 38 -7.85 2.75 -10.25
C TYR A 38 -8.91 2.15 -9.31
N ALA A 39 -10.08 1.78 -9.82
CA ALA A 39 -11.09 1.10 -9.02
C ALA A 39 -10.59 -0.26 -8.54
N ALA A 40 -9.97 -1.04 -9.43
CA ALA A 40 -9.34 -2.30 -9.05
C ALA A 40 -8.17 -2.09 -8.08
N ALA A 41 -7.31 -1.09 -8.36
CA ALA A 41 -6.20 -0.76 -7.48
C ALA A 41 -6.68 -0.39 -6.07
N ALA A 42 -7.70 0.45 -5.95
CA ALA A 42 -8.28 0.84 -4.65
C ALA A 42 -8.83 -0.36 -3.88
N ARG A 43 -9.50 -1.28 -4.55
CA ARG A 43 -10.00 -2.51 -3.92
C ARG A 43 -8.87 -3.39 -3.39
N LEU A 44 -7.75 -3.46 -4.11
CA LEU A 44 -6.59 -4.27 -3.72
C LEU A 44 -5.81 -3.65 -2.56
N VAL A 45 -5.62 -2.33 -2.55
CA VAL A 45 -4.83 -1.67 -1.50
C VAL A 45 -5.61 -1.46 -0.20
N ARG A 46 -6.93 -1.33 -0.26
CA ARG A 46 -7.76 -1.03 0.92
C ARG A 46 -7.56 -2.01 2.07
N PRO A 47 -7.67 -3.34 1.88
CA PRO A 47 -7.47 -4.28 2.99
C PRO A 47 -6.04 -4.22 3.55
N LEU A 48 -5.04 -4.00 2.70
CA LEU A 48 -3.65 -3.88 3.13
C LEU A 48 -3.42 -2.60 3.96
N ALA A 49 -4.00 -1.48 3.54
CA ALA A 49 -3.97 -0.22 4.29
C ALA A 49 -4.65 -0.39 5.66
N GLN A 50 -5.79 -1.05 5.71
CA GLN A 50 -6.52 -1.34 6.95
C GLN A 50 -5.75 -2.27 7.89
N GLN A 51 -4.88 -3.12 7.37
CA GLN A 51 -3.99 -3.98 8.14
C GLN A 51 -2.71 -3.27 8.60
N GLY A 52 -2.47 -2.05 8.15
CA GLY A 52 -1.34 -1.23 8.60
C GLY A 52 -0.18 -1.13 7.62
N ASP A 53 -0.30 -1.64 6.40
CA ASP A 53 0.77 -1.52 5.40
C ASP A 53 0.96 -0.05 4.98
N ALA A 54 2.15 0.50 5.23
CA ALA A 54 2.44 1.91 4.99
C ALA A 54 2.38 2.30 3.52
N ASN A 55 2.82 1.43 2.61
CA ASN A 55 2.76 1.69 1.18
C ASN A 55 1.31 1.69 0.68
N ALA A 56 0.50 0.73 1.15
CA ALA A 56 -0.93 0.68 0.83
C ALA A 56 -1.67 1.91 1.39
N GLN A 57 -1.34 2.35 2.59
CA GLN A 57 -1.91 3.57 3.18
C GLN A 57 -1.56 4.82 2.35
N TYR A 58 -0.31 4.92 1.89
CA TYR A 58 0.11 5.99 1.00
C TYR A 58 -0.68 5.99 -0.31
N MET A 59 -0.77 4.84 -0.96
CA MET A 59 -1.51 4.69 -2.21
C MET A 59 -2.99 5.06 -2.03
N LEU A 60 -3.62 4.55 -0.99
CA LEU A 60 -5.03 4.84 -0.70
C LEU A 60 -5.25 6.33 -0.40
N GLY A 61 -4.33 6.95 0.32
CA GLY A 61 -4.35 8.39 0.57
C GLY A 61 -4.28 9.21 -0.71
N VAL A 62 -3.40 8.85 -1.63
CA VAL A 62 -3.28 9.50 -2.96
C VAL A 62 -4.57 9.30 -3.77
N PHE A 63 -5.17 8.13 -3.73
CA PHE A 63 -6.42 7.85 -4.45
C PHE A 63 -7.57 8.72 -3.92
N TYR A 64 -7.70 8.86 -2.61
CA TYR A 64 -8.71 9.75 -2.02
C TYR A 64 -8.46 11.23 -2.32
N ASP A 65 -7.19 11.66 -2.31
CA ASP A 65 -6.86 13.06 -2.60
C ASP A 65 -7.25 13.46 -4.04
N ASN A 66 -7.08 12.55 -4.97
CA ASN A 66 -7.30 12.80 -6.40
C ASN A 66 -8.61 12.22 -6.94
N GLY A 67 -9.38 11.50 -6.14
CA GLY A 67 -10.59 10.83 -6.61
C GLY A 67 -10.31 9.71 -7.61
N LEU A 68 -9.24 8.95 -7.40
CA LEU A 68 -8.85 7.84 -8.28
C LEU A 68 -9.43 6.52 -7.77
N GLY A 69 -10.41 5.99 -8.47
CA GLY A 69 -11.08 4.73 -8.12
C GLY A 69 -11.96 4.80 -6.86
N VAL A 70 -12.00 5.95 -6.21
CA VAL A 70 -12.82 6.28 -5.03
C VAL A 70 -13.31 7.71 -5.18
N PRO A 71 -14.45 8.08 -4.55
CA PRO A 71 -14.84 9.50 -4.48
C PRO A 71 -13.74 10.32 -3.79
N GLN A 72 -13.45 11.52 -4.31
CA GLN A 72 -12.47 12.41 -3.69
C GLN A 72 -12.88 12.74 -2.25
N ASP A 73 -11.94 12.55 -1.32
CA ASP A 73 -12.14 12.82 0.11
C ASP A 73 -10.80 13.22 0.74
N ARG A 74 -10.59 14.51 0.93
CA ARG A 74 -9.33 15.00 1.49
C ARG A 74 -9.16 14.71 2.97
N VAL A 75 -10.24 14.57 3.72
CA VAL A 75 -10.17 14.12 5.12
C VAL A 75 -9.63 12.70 5.20
N ALA A 76 -10.18 11.79 4.40
CA ALA A 76 -9.66 10.43 4.31
C ALA A 76 -8.22 10.40 3.79
N ALA A 77 -7.90 11.20 2.77
CA ALA A 77 -6.54 11.31 2.23
C ALA A 77 -5.55 11.73 3.30
N TYR A 78 -5.84 12.80 4.03
CA TYR A 78 -4.98 13.30 5.10
C TYR A 78 -4.77 12.24 6.18
N MET A 79 -5.84 11.55 6.59
CA MET A 79 -5.76 10.47 7.58
C MET A 79 -4.80 9.36 7.12
N TRP A 80 -5.03 8.79 5.92
CA TRP A 80 -4.19 7.70 5.42
C TRP A 80 -2.74 8.10 5.22
N LEU A 81 -2.50 9.31 4.68
CA LEU A 81 -1.16 9.85 4.50
C LEU A 81 -0.45 10.10 5.83
N SER A 82 -1.18 10.54 6.87
CA SER A 82 -0.62 10.69 8.21
C SER A 82 -0.19 9.36 8.81
N LEU A 83 -1.00 8.32 8.63
CA LEU A 83 -0.66 6.97 9.09
C LEU A 83 0.58 6.43 8.36
N ALA A 84 0.65 6.61 7.05
CA ALA A 84 1.82 6.22 6.26
C ALA A 84 3.08 6.98 6.70
N ALA A 85 2.96 8.30 6.92
CA ALA A 85 4.06 9.15 7.37
C ALA A 85 4.57 8.74 8.75
N SER A 86 3.68 8.38 9.67
CA SER A 86 4.04 7.91 11.01
C SER A 86 4.87 6.63 11.00
N GLN A 87 4.76 5.84 9.95
CA GLN A 87 5.55 4.63 9.73
C GLN A 87 6.82 4.89 8.92
N GLY A 88 7.11 6.16 8.58
CA GLY A 88 8.30 6.52 7.83
C GLY A 88 8.17 6.36 6.31
N ARG A 89 6.94 6.25 5.77
CA ARG A 89 6.75 6.17 4.32
C ARG A 89 7.22 7.46 3.67
N GLU A 90 8.20 7.34 2.78
CA GLU A 90 8.77 8.48 2.05
C GLU A 90 7.69 9.24 1.29
N ASN A 91 7.78 10.56 1.27
CA ASN A 91 6.88 11.51 0.63
C ASN A 91 5.46 11.59 1.22
N ALA A 92 5.08 10.73 2.16
CA ALA A 92 3.72 10.73 2.71
C ALA A 92 3.39 12.04 3.42
N ALA A 93 4.31 12.57 4.24
CA ALA A 93 4.11 13.84 4.93
C ALA A 93 4.01 15.01 3.94
N SER A 94 4.83 15.03 2.90
CA SER A 94 4.80 16.09 1.88
C SER A 94 3.49 16.10 1.11
N VAL A 95 3.00 14.95 0.70
CA VAL A 95 1.72 14.81 -0.02
C VAL A 95 0.55 15.17 0.89
N ARG A 96 0.58 14.74 2.16
CA ARG A 96 -0.40 15.15 3.17
C ARG A 96 -0.47 16.66 3.31
N ASP A 97 0.66 17.32 3.40
CA ASP A 97 0.72 18.76 3.60
C ASP A 97 0.22 19.54 2.37
N LEU A 98 0.44 19.00 1.16
CA LEU A 98 -0.15 19.52 -0.05
C LEU A 98 -1.69 19.40 -0.04
N ALA A 99 -2.22 18.26 0.37
CA ALA A 99 -3.66 18.07 0.51
C ALA A 99 -4.26 19.05 1.54
N ALA A 100 -3.55 19.29 2.65
CA ALA A 100 -3.97 20.18 3.71
C ALA A 100 -4.18 21.62 3.24
N ARG A 101 -3.46 22.09 2.22
CA ARG A 101 -3.64 23.44 1.65
C ARG A 101 -5.02 23.67 1.06
N LEU A 102 -5.72 22.61 0.71
CA LEU A 102 -7.05 22.64 0.12
C LEU A 102 -8.14 22.28 1.14
N MET A 103 -7.78 22.21 2.42
CA MET A 103 -8.67 21.80 3.50
C MET A 103 -8.92 22.95 4.48
N SER A 104 -10.10 22.96 5.09
CA SER A 104 -10.38 23.84 6.22
C SER A 104 -9.68 23.33 7.50
N SER A 105 -9.53 24.21 8.49
CA SER A 105 -9.01 23.83 9.81
C SER A 105 -9.85 22.72 10.45
N ALA A 106 -11.17 22.78 10.32
CA ALA A 106 -12.08 21.77 10.84
C ALA A 106 -11.87 20.41 10.17
N GLN A 107 -11.65 20.39 8.86
CA GLN A 107 -11.35 19.15 8.13
C GLN A 107 -10.01 18.55 8.56
N ILE A 108 -9.00 19.38 8.76
CA ILE A 108 -7.67 18.91 9.22
C ILE A 108 -7.78 18.32 10.64
N GLU A 109 -8.49 19.00 11.54
CA GLU A 109 -8.73 18.50 12.91
C GLU A 109 -9.44 17.16 12.90
N GLU A 110 -10.48 17.00 12.07
CA GLU A 110 -11.20 15.74 11.92
C GLU A 110 -10.28 14.62 11.40
N ALA A 111 -9.49 14.91 10.38
CA ALA A 111 -8.55 13.94 9.82
C ALA A 111 -7.49 13.52 10.85
N GLN A 112 -6.99 14.46 11.63
CA GLN A 112 -6.04 14.18 12.72
C GLN A 112 -6.69 13.33 13.82
N ARG A 113 -7.94 13.59 14.17
CA ARG A 113 -8.69 12.78 15.13
C ARG A 113 -8.85 11.36 14.63
N LEU A 114 -9.27 11.19 13.39
CA LEU A 114 -9.42 9.87 12.77
C LEU A 114 -8.09 9.10 12.75
N ALA A 115 -6.99 9.77 12.45
CA ALA A 115 -5.66 9.15 12.46
C ALA A 115 -5.25 8.69 13.87
N ARG A 116 -5.53 9.48 14.90
CA ARG A 116 -5.23 9.09 16.30
C ARG A 116 -6.06 7.91 16.79
N GLU A 117 -7.30 7.82 16.35
CA GLU A 117 -8.24 6.76 16.76
C GLU A 117 -8.11 5.49 15.92
N TRP A 118 -7.40 5.57 14.81
CA TRP A 118 -7.26 4.44 13.90
C TRP A 118 -6.51 3.27 14.55
N LYS A 119 -7.00 2.07 14.28
CA LYS A 119 -6.36 0.80 14.70
C LYS A 119 -6.33 -0.17 13.53
N PRO A 120 -5.22 -0.92 13.37
CA PRO A 120 -5.14 -1.91 12.30
C PRO A 120 -6.15 -3.03 12.49
N LEU A 121 -6.71 -3.50 11.38
CA LEU A 121 -7.51 -4.72 11.37
C LEU A 121 -6.59 -5.96 11.39
N PRO A 122 -7.05 -7.08 11.98
CA PRO A 122 -6.30 -8.33 11.96
C PRO A 122 -6.04 -8.79 10.53
N LYS A 123 -4.89 -9.45 10.35
CA LYS A 123 -4.53 -10.11 9.07
C LYS A 123 -5.32 -11.40 8.90
#